data_353fa96fef2c1f4cb9f17bde5524665b
#
_entry.id   353fa96fef2c1f4cb9f17bde5524665b
#
_cell.length_a   1.000
_cell.length_b   1.000
_cell.length_c   1.000
_cell.angle_alpha   90.00
_cell.angle_beta   90.00
_cell.angle_gamma   90.00
#
_symmetry.space_group_name_H-M   'P 1'
#
loop_
_entity.id
_entity.type
_entity.pdbx_description
1 polymer ?
#
loop_
_entity_poly.entity_id
_entity_poly.type
_entity_poly.pdbx_seq_one_letter_code
_entity_poly.pdbx_strand_id
1 'polypeptide(L)' 'RVTKARFDKFRQINRYLEFIEDVINELPTDRTIRIIDFGCGKSYLTFAMYYYLHELQHRDIQVTGLDLKTECDQTLQ' A
#
# COMPACT_ATOMS: atom_id res chain seq x y z
N ARG A 1 6.65 17.21 -18.16
CA ARG A 1 6.80 16.04 -19.03
C ARG A 1 7.14 14.81 -18.24
N VAL A 2 6.40 13.73 -18.49
CA VAL A 2 6.57 12.48 -17.77
C VAL A 2 7.66 11.65 -18.44
N THR A 3 8.65 11.22 -17.66
CA THR A 3 9.67 10.32 -18.17
C THR A 3 9.13 8.89 -18.22
N LYS A 4 9.81 8.02 -18.97
CA LYS A 4 9.43 6.62 -19.03
C LYS A 4 9.43 5.97 -17.66
N ALA A 5 10.43 6.28 -16.82
CA ALA A 5 10.51 5.69 -15.49
C ALA A 5 9.33 6.11 -14.62
N ARG A 6 8.93 7.38 -14.69
CA ARG A 6 7.78 7.86 -13.94
C ARG A 6 6.49 7.26 -14.46
N PHE A 7 6.39 7.11 -15.78
CA PHE A 7 5.20 6.51 -16.38
C PHE A 7 5.07 5.05 -15.95
N ASP A 8 6.18 4.33 -15.90
CA ASP A 8 6.16 2.94 -15.47
C ASP A 8 5.74 2.80 -14.01
N LYS A 9 6.20 3.69 -13.15
CA LYS A 9 5.78 3.71 -11.75
C LYS A 9 4.30 4.04 -11.63
N PHE A 10 3.84 4.98 -12.41
CA PHE A 10 2.42 5.36 -12.41
C PHE A 10 1.54 4.17 -12.80
N ARG A 11 1.92 3.46 -13.84
CA ARG A 11 1.19 2.27 -14.25
C ARG A 11 1.21 1.20 -13.19
N GLN A 12 2.36 1.03 -12.53
CA GLN A 12 2.52 0.04 -11.47
C GLN A 12 1.59 0.35 -10.30
N ILE A 13 1.53 1.63 -9.90
CA ILE A 13 0.64 2.05 -8.82
C ILE A 13 -0.82 1.79 -9.21
N ASN A 14 -1.20 2.16 -10.42
CA ASN A 14 -2.58 1.98 -10.85
C ASN A 14 -3.00 0.52 -10.85
N ARG A 15 -2.15 -0.37 -11.33
CA ARG A 15 -2.44 -1.80 -11.33
C ARG A 15 -2.56 -2.33 -9.90
N TYR A 16 -1.69 -1.85 -9.03
CA TYR A 16 -1.70 -2.25 -7.64
C TYR A 16 -3.01 -1.84 -6.98
N LEU A 17 -3.44 -0.60 -7.22
CA LEU A 17 -4.71 -0.12 -6.65
C LEU A 17 -5.92 -0.83 -7.23
N GLU A 18 -5.89 -1.22 -8.50
CA GLU A 18 -6.95 -2.03 -9.08
C GLU A 18 -7.07 -3.37 -8.36
N PHE A 19 -5.94 -3.98 -8.05
CA PHE A 19 -5.93 -5.22 -7.30
C PHE A 19 -6.53 -5.02 -5.90
N ILE A 20 -6.14 -3.93 -5.23
CA ILE A 20 -6.67 -3.62 -3.91
C ILE A 20 -8.18 -3.41 -3.99
N GLU A 21 -8.65 -2.71 -5.01
CA GLU A 21 -10.08 -2.47 -5.21
C GLU A 21 -10.84 -3.78 -5.36
N ASP A 22 -10.24 -4.74 -6.07
CA ASP A 22 -10.90 -6.02 -6.29
C ASP A 22 -11.07 -6.81 -5.00
N VAL A 23 -10.15 -6.67 -4.04
CA VAL A 23 -10.21 -7.46 -2.82
C VAL A 23 -10.77 -6.70 -1.62
N ILE A 24 -11.06 -5.42 -1.77
CA ILE A 24 -11.43 -4.58 -0.63
C ILE A 24 -12.70 -5.07 0.06
N ASN A 25 -13.63 -5.63 -0.69
CA ASN A 25 -14.89 -6.12 -0.12
C ASN A 25 -14.71 -7.38 0.71
N GLU A 26 -13.55 -8.02 0.61
CA GLU A 26 -13.25 -9.21 1.39
C GLU A 26 -12.46 -8.88 2.65
N LEU A 27 -12.11 -7.61 2.82
CA LEU A 27 -11.38 -7.18 4.01
C LEU A 27 -12.35 -6.94 5.16
N PRO A 28 -11.90 -7.10 6.40
CA PRO A 28 -12.76 -6.86 7.56
C PRO A 28 -13.29 -5.42 7.57
N THR A 29 -14.54 -5.25 7.98
CA THR A 29 -15.14 -3.93 8.11
C THR A 29 -15.34 -3.53 9.57
N ASP A 30 -15.16 -4.46 10.49
CA ASP A 30 -15.44 -4.26 11.91
C ASP A 30 -14.17 -4.16 12.76
N ARG A 31 -13.02 -4.08 12.12
CA ARG A 31 -11.75 -4.04 12.84
C ARG A 31 -10.69 -3.37 11.99
N THR A 32 -9.57 -3.04 12.63
CA THR A 32 -8.41 -2.51 11.92
C THR A 32 -7.87 -3.54 10.94
N ILE A 33 -7.61 -3.11 9.72
CA ILE A 33 -6.98 -3.96 8.71
C ILE A 33 -5.48 -3.88 8.94
N ARG A 34 -4.85 -5.02 9.18
CA ARG A 34 -3.41 -5.08 9.38
C ARG A 34 -2.74 -5.61 8.13
N ILE A 35 -1.75 -4.89 7.69
CA ILE A 35 -1.03 -5.22 6.47
C ILE A 35 0.45 -5.29 6.79
N ILE A 36 1.10 -6.36 6.36
CA ILE A 36 2.53 -6.52 6.53
C ILE A 36 3.17 -6.46 5.16
N ASP A 37 4.10 -5.54 5.00
CA ASP A 37 4.83 -5.34 3.76
C ASP A 37 6.25 -5.85 3.94
N PHE A 38 6.60 -6.89 3.22
CA PHE A 38 7.93 -7.48 3.31
C PHE A 38 8.90 -6.89 2.31
N GLY A 39 8.43 -6.02 1.42
CA GLY A 39 9.26 -5.49 0.36
C GLY A 39 9.50 -3.99 0.50
N CYS A 40 10.24 -3.60 1.51
CA CYS A 40 10.40 -2.18 1.84
C CYS A 40 10.97 -1.31 0.73
N GLY A 41 11.55 -1.91 -0.31
CA GLY A 41 12.05 -1.14 -1.44
C GLY A 41 10.96 -0.53 -2.31
N LYS A 42 9.71 -0.86 -2.04
CA LYS A 42 8.57 -0.36 -2.81
C LYS A 42 7.68 0.51 -1.94
N SER A 43 8.25 1.38 -1.13
CA SER A 43 7.49 2.19 -0.19
C SER A 43 6.44 3.07 -0.86
N TYR A 44 6.66 3.46 -2.13
CA TYR A 44 5.66 4.25 -2.83
C TYR A 44 4.37 3.45 -3.09
N LEU A 45 4.47 2.14 -3.27
CA LEU A 45 3.28 1.30 -3.42
C LEU A 45 2.57 1.16 -2.09
N THR A 46 3.32 0.97 -1.02
CA THR A 46 2.74 0.86 0.31
C THR A 46 2.02 2.15 0.68
N PHE A 47 2.62 3.29 0.38
CA PHE A 47 2.00 4.57 0.67
C PHE A 47 0.72 4.76 -0.15
N ALA A 48 0.75 4.37 -1.43
CA ALA A 48 -0.44 4.48 -2.28
C ALA A 48 -1.57 3.62 -1.76
N MET A 49 -1.26 2.41 -1.32
CA MET A 49 -2.26 1.51 -0.74
C MET A 49 -2.85 2.11 0.52
N TYR A 50 -2.00 2.62 1.41
CA TYR A 50 -2.47 3.22 2.66
C TYR A 50 -3.38 4.40 2.36
N TYR A 51 -2.96 5.29 1.45
CA TYR A 51 -3.76 6.45 1.08
C TYR A 51 -5.11 6.01 0.53
N TYR A 52 -5.10 5.04 -0.38
CA TYR A 52 -6.34 4.57 -0.97
C TYR A 52 -7.30 4.00 0.07
N LEU A 53 -6.79 3.13 0.94
CA LEU A 53 -7.65 2.47 1.90
C LEU A 53 -8.07 3.41 3.03
N HIS A 54 -7.16 4.22 3.51
CA HIS A 54 -7.42 5.07 4.67
C HIS A 54 -8.14 6.36 4.28
N GLU A 55 -7.61 7.08 3.27
CA GLU A 55 -8.13 8.40 2.93
C GLU A 55 -9.33 8.35 2.00
N LEU A 56 -9.30 7.46 1.02
CA LEU A 56 -10.34 7.41 0.02
C LEU A 56 -11.46 6.45 0.37
N GLN A 57 -11.15 5.34 1.01
CA GLN A 57 -12.14 4.35 1.39
C GLN A 57 -12.51 4.42 2.86
N HIS A 58 -11.86 5.29 3.62
CA HIS A 58 -12.15 5.52 5.04
C HIS A 58 -12.06 4.26 5.89
N ARG A 59 -11.07 3.41 5.59
CA ARG A 59 -10.86 2.19 6.35
C ARG A 59 -9.80 2.43 7.41
N ASP A 60 -9.92 1.70 8.51
CA ASP A 60 -8.95 1.78 9.60
C ASP A 60 -7.80 0.82 9.26
N ILE A 61 -6.63 1.38 9.00
CA ILE A 61 -5.50 0.63 8.43
C ILE A 61 -4.27 0.77 9.32
N GLN A 62 -3.58 -0.34 9.51
CA GLN A 62 -2.25 -0.34 10.10
C GLN A 62 -1.31 -1.09 9.18
N VAL A 63 -0.27 -0.44 8.70
CA VAL A 63 0.70 -1.05 7.81
C VAL A 63 2.03 -1.14 8.50
N THR A 64 2.62 -2.32 8.50
CA THR A 64 3.94 -2.55 9.06
C THR A 64 4.87 -3.01 7.95
N GLY A 65 5.96 -2.28 7.76
CA GLY A 65 6.98 -2.66 6.79
C GLY A 65 8.08 -3.43 7.49
N LEU A 66 8.40 -4.59 6.95
CA LEU A 66 9.46 -5.42 7.48
C LEU A 66 10.52 -5.67 6.42
N ASP A 67 11.76 -5.60 6.84
CA ASP A 67 12.87 -5.95 5.97
C ASP A 67 13.80 -6.89 6.74
N LEU A 68 14.09 -8.01 6.12
CA LEU A 68 15.00 -8.98 6.72
C LEU A 68 16.39 -8.42 6.94
N LYS A 69 16.69 -7.30 6.31
CA LYS A 69 17.96 -6.60 6.49
C LYS A 69 17.89 -5.56 7.58
N THR A 70 16.83 -5.51 8.33
CA THR A 70 16.64 -4.75 9.55
C THR A 70 16.37 -3.27 9.42
N GLU A 71 16.54 -2.69 8.25
CA GLU A 71 16.49 -1.23 8.11
C GLU A 71 15.10 -0.67 7.89
N CYS A 72 14.12 -1.53 7.75
CA CYS A 72 12.84 -1.13 7.23
C CYS A 72 11.69 -1.58 8.12
N ASP A 73 11.88 -1.46 9.42
CA ASP A 73 10.85 -1.83 10.38
C ASP A 73 10.06 -0.56 10.70
N GLN A 74 9.02 -0.30 9.91
CA GLN A 74 8.20 0.89 10.02
C GLN A 74 6.74 0.53 10.13
N THR A 75 6.02 1.32 10.90
CA THR A 75 4.58 1.16 11.04
C THR A 75 3.88 2.46 10.69
N LEU A 76 2.89 2.38 9.82
CA LEU A 76 2.03 3.51 9.46
C LEU A 76 0.65 3.27 10.04
N GLN A 77 0.09 4.35 10.57
CA GLN A 77 -1.26 4.29 11.13
C GLN A 77 -2.14 5.41 10.63
#